data_3d4a0d7e28cd1af964f0fb95e0290d65
#
_entry.id   3d4a0d7e28cd1af964f0fb95e0290d65
#
_cell.length_a   1.000
_cell.length_b   1.000
_cell.length_c   1.000
_cell.angle_alpha   90.00
_cell.angle_beta   90.00
_cell.angle_gamma   90.00
#
_symmetry.space_group_name_H-M   'P 1'
#
loop_
_entity.id
_entity.type
_entity.pdbx_description
1 polymer ?
#
loop_
_entity_poly.entity_id
_entity_poly.type
_entity_poly.pdbx_seq_one_letter_code
_entity_poly.pdbx_strand_id
1 'polypeptide(L)'
;MPQVSNTSFTTTVSSNAMAVVDYLSKSMMSALPFIVCAALFRTVAVIMGEGMLGLWSADSEIYRLFYSWLYNAGYYFLPVYLGWAAARQLGCSEQLGMMLGGVLIAPDLLKLVDAASTTGASMTSVYGLLPAPVNDYTTTVIPVLISVPVLWRVECFFQRVIPKAVAFSFVPFATMLVM
;
A
#
# COMPACT_ATOMS: atom_id res chain seq x y z
N MET A 1 -20.99 -45.20 17.62
CA MET A 1 -20.89 -43.72 17.59
C MET A 1 -19.69 -43.35 16.77
N PRO A 2 -19.81 -42.78 15.58
CA PRO A 2 -18.67 -42.41 14.76
C PRO A 2 -18.11 -41.09 15.29
N GLN A 3 -16.83 -41.10 15.61
CA GLN A 3 -16.03 -39.91 15.85
C GLN A 3 -15.93 -39.10 14.55
N VAL A 4 -16.64 -37.99 14.47
CA VAL A 4 -16.50 -37.01 13.38
C VAL A 4 -15.14 -36.32 13.52
N SER A 5 -14.25 -36.60 12.62
CA SER A 5 -12.87 -36.10 12.61
C SER A 5 -12.82 -34.58 12.42
N ASN A 6 -12.51 -33.85 13.46
CA ASN A 6 -12.20 -32.41 13.45
C ASN A 6 -10.88 -32.06 12.73
N THR A 7 -10.20 -33.04 12.16
CA THR A 7 -8.90 -32.88 11.51
C THR A 7 -8.95 -32.22 10.13
N SER A 8 -10.05 -32.30 9.40
CA SER A 8 -10.15 -31.71 8.05
C SER A 8 -10.36 -30.19 8.09
N PHE A 9 -11.06 -29.69 9.09
CA PHE A 9 -11.32 -28.25 9.22
C PHE A 9 -10.07 -27.47 9.66
N THR A 10 -9.32 -28.00 10.61
CA THR A 10 -8.08 -27.38 11.09
C THR A 10 -6.98 -27.37 10.05
N THR A 11 -6.86 -28.39 9.20
CA THR A 11 -5.87 -28.42 8.09
C THR A 11 -6.20 -27.40 7.00
N THR A 12 -7.46 -27.20 6.67
CA THR A 12 -7.87 -26.23 5.63
C THR A 12 -7.69 -24.78 6.13
N VAL A 13 -8.00 -24.49 7.38
CA VAL A 13 -7.79 -23.16 7.99
C VAL A 13 -6.30 -22.84 8.08
N SER A 14 -5.47 -23.81 8.49
CA SER A 14 -4.02 -23.66 8.55
C SER A 14 -3.40 -23.42 7.16
N SER A 15 -3.88 -24.10 6.14
CA SER A 15 -3.43 -23.92 4.75
C SER A 15 -3.78 -22.51 4.23
N ASN A 16 -4.98 -22.01 4.48
CA ASN A 16 -5.39 -20.67 4.06
C ASN A 16 -4.65 -19.57 4.85
N ALA A 17 -4.44 -19.76 6.15
CA ALA A 17 -3.66 -18.84 6.96
C ALA A 17 -2.19 -18.76 6.48
N MET A 18 -1.60 -19.91 6.13
CA MET A 18 -0.24 -19.97 5.60
C MET A 18 -0.11 -19.27 4.25
N ALA A 19 -1.11 -19.40 3.37
CA ALA A 19 -1.16 -18.70 2.10
C ALA A 19 -1.23 -17.17 2.27
N VAL A 20 -1.99 -16.69 3.24
CA VAL A 20 -2.05 -15.26 3.58
C VAL A 20 -0.72 -14.76 4.12
N VAL A 21 -0.10 -15.48 5.03
CA VAL A 21 1.22 -15.13 5.59
C VAL A 21 2.30 -15.12 4.50
N ASP A 22 2.30 -16.11 3.60
CA ASP A 22 3.23 -16.17 2.46
C ASP A 22 3.04 -15.00 1.50
N TYR A 23 1.80 -14.64 1.19
CA TYR A 23 1.46 -13.46 0.40
C TYR A 23 1.99 -12.17 1.04
N LEU A 24 1.71 -11.96 2.33
CA LEU A 24 2.16 -10.78 3.07
C LEU A 24 3.69 -10.70 3.11
N SER A 25 4.36 -11.80 3.44
CA SER A 25 5.82 -11.88 3.50
C SER A 25 6.47 -11.58 2.17
N LYS A 26 6.00 -12.17 1.08
CA LYS A 26 6.56 -11.96 -0.26
C LYS A 26 6.33 -10.53 -0.76
N SER A 27 5.16 -9.96 -0.49
CA SER A 27 4.86 -8.58 -0.86
C SER A 27 5.76 -7.59 -0.11
N MET A 28 5.96 -7.79 1.19
CA MET A 28 6.86 -6.97 1.99
C MET A 28 8.33 -7.16 1.58
N MET A 29 8.79 -8.39 1.34
CA MET A 29 10.16 -8.66 0.87
C MET A 29 10.47 -7.94 -0.44
N SER A 30 9.50 -7.84 -1.33
CA SER A 30 9.65 -7.12 -2.61
C SER A 30 9.84 -5.61 -2.43
N ALA A 31 9.29 -5.03 -1.36
CA ALA A 31 9.42 -3.60 -1.04
C ALA A 31 10.68 -3.27 -0.20
N LEU A 32 11.30 -4.25 0.47
CA LEU A 32 12.46 -4.05 1.34
C LEU A 32 13.62 -3.32 0.68
N PRO A 33 14.10 -3.68 -0.55
CA PRO A 33 15.23 -3.00 -1.16
C PRO A 33 14.98 -1.49 -1.32
N PHE A 34 13.74 -1.10 -1.56
CA PHE A 34 13.34 0.28 -1.72
C PHE A 34 13.40 1.05 -0.39
N ILE A 35 12.88 0.45 0.68
CA ILE A 35 12.91 1.02 2.04
C ILE A 35 14.37 1.18 2.50
N VAL A 36 15.20 0.17 2.26
CA VAL A 36 16.63 0.20 2.61
C VAL A 36 17.34 1.30 1.84
N CYS A 37 17.07 1.46 0.55
CA CYS A 37 17.66 2.53 -0.26
C CYS A 37 17.30 3.92 0.31
N ALA A 38 16.04 4.16 0.65
CA ALA A 38 15.61 5.41 1.26
C ALA A 38 16.30 5.68 2.61
N ALA A 39 16.43 4.66 3.44
CA ALA A 39 17.10 4.76 4.72
C ALA A 39 18.61 5.06 4.56
N LEU A 40 19.26 4.49 3.54
CA LEU A 40 20.68 4.74 3.26
C LEU A 40 20.92 6.20 2.88
N PHE A 41 20.04 6.84 2.11
CA PHE A 41 20.18 8.27 1.81
C PHE A 41 20.22 9.12 3.08
N ARG A 42 19.31 8.85 4.01
CA ARG A 42 19.32 9.55 5.31
C ARG A 42 20.56 9.24 6.14
N THR A 43 21.02 8.00 6.13
CA THR A 43 22.25 7.60 6.85
C THR A 43 23.47 8.34 6.30
N VAL A 44 23.61 8.46 4.97
CA VAL A 44 24.69 9.23 4.34
C VAL A 44 24.62 10.69 4.77
N ALA A 45 23.42 11.30 4.78
CA ALA A 45 23.27 12.68 5.24
C ALA A 45 23.70 12.87 6.70
N VAL A 46 23.36 11.95 7.59
CA VAL A 46 23.76 12.02 9.00
C VAL A 46 25.28 11.87 9.17
N ILE A 47 25.91 10.95 8.44
CA ILE A 47 27.37 10.74 8.49
C ILE A 47 28.13 11.96 7.98
N MET A 48 27.66 12.56 6.87
CA MET A 48 28.29 13.72 6.25
C MET A 48 27.94 15.04 6.95
N GLY A 49 26.90 15.05 7.78
CA GLY A 49 26.43 16.21 8.51
C GLY A 49 27.35 16.63 9.67
N GLU A 50 27.00 17.75 10.29
CA GLU A 50 27.76 18.38 11.38
C GLU A 50 27.99 17.47 12.61
N GLY A 51 27.12 16.46 12.78
CA GLY A 51 27.18 15.53 13.92
C GLY A 51 28.33 14.52 13.87
N MET A 52 28.90 14.24 12.69
CA MET A 52 29.97 13.24 12.54
C MET A 52 31.18 13.79 11.78
N LEU A 53 31.08 13.94 10.45
CA LEU A 53 32.21 14.38 9.61
C LEU A 53 32.25 15.90 9.39
N GLY A 54 31.14 16.60 9.62
CA GLY A 54 31.07 18.06 9.47
C GLY A 54 31.29 18.58 8.03
N LEU A 55 31.15 17.69 7.03
CA LEU A 55 31.38 18.06 5.64
C LEU A 55 30.20 18.84 5.04
N TRP A 56 28.98 18.58 5.53
CA TRP A 56 27.79 19.25 5.09
C TRP A 56 27.16 20.01 6.25
N SER A 57 26.98 21.32 6.09
CA SER A 57 26.19 22.12 7.02
C SER A 57 24.72 21.71 6.96
N ALA A 58 24.03 21.78 8.09
CA ALA A 58 22.59 21.48 8.18
C ALA A 58 21.74 22.37 7.25
N ASP A 59 22.22 23.57 6.93
CA ASP A 59 21.56 24.50 6.01
C ASP A 59 21.91 24.25 4.53
N SER A 60 22.86 23.34 4.23
CA SER A 60 23.27 23.05 2.86
C SER A 60 22.14 22.36 2.08
N GLU A 61 21.96 22.75 0.82
CA GLU A 61 20.94 22.14 -0.07
C GLU A 61 21.19 20.64 -0.25
N ILE A 62 22.46 20.21 -0.31
CA ILE A 62 22.84 18.80 -0.45
C ILE A 62 22.38 18.01 0.78
N TYR A 63 22.59 18.52 2.00
CA TYR A 63 22.12 17.86 3.21
C TYR A 63 20.59 17.70 3.21
N ARG A 64 19.86 18.77 2.88
CA ARG A 64 18.40 18.76 2.80
C ARG A 64 17.88 17.81 1.73
N LEU A 65 18.57 17.70 0.59
CA LEU A 65 18.23 16.77 -0.48
C LEU A 65 18.28 15.32 0.03
N PHE A 66 19.37 14.91 0.64
CA PHE A 66 19.55 13.54 1.11
C PHE A 66 18.74 13.24 2.36
N TYR A 67 18.74 14.14 3.34
CA TYR A 67 18.09 13.93 4.64
C TYR A 67 16.56 13.98 4.55
N SER A 68 16.02 14.87 3.72
CA SER A 68 14.58 15.13 3.69
C SER A 68 13.93 14.65 2.39
N TRP A 69 14.37 15.11 1.23
CA TRP A 69 13.65 14.87 -0.01
C TRP A 69 13.71 13.42 -0.46
N LEU A 70 14.92 12.82 -0.55
CA LEU A 70 15.07 11.44 -0.99
C LEU A 70 14.49 10.45 0.02
N TYR A 71 14.72 10.68 1.30
CA TYR A 71 14.15 9.86 2.35
C TYR A 71 12.62 9.92 2.37
N ASN A 72 12.06 11.13 2.41
CA ASN A 72 10.61 11.30 2.44
C ASN A 72 9.93 10.77 1.18
N ALA A 73 10.54 10.95 -0.01
CA ALA A 73 10.02 10.37 -1.24
C ALA A 73 9.90 8.85 -1.13
N GLY A 74 10.91 8.17 -0.57
CA GLY A 74 10.87 6.74 -0.37
C GLY A 74 9.73 6.29 0.53
N TYR A 75 9.56 6.93 1.67
CA TYR A 75 8.50 6.58 2.62
C TYR A 75 7.11 7.01 2.16
N TYR A 76 6.99 8.18 1.56
CA TYR A 76 5.72 8.69 1.07
C TYR A 76 5.10 7.80 -0.02
N PHE A 77 5.93 7.27 -0.92
CA PHE A 77 5.46 6.38 -1.99
C PHE A 77 5.41 4.90 -1.58
N LEU A 78 5.68 4.57 -0.31
CA LEU A 78 5.65 3.19 0.18
C LEU A 78 4.33 2.45 -0.17
N PRO A 79 3.13 3.02 0.01
CA PRO A 79 1.89 2.34 -0.35
C PRO A 79 1.79 1.99 -1.84
N VAL A 80 2.35 2.82 -2.72
CA VAL A 80 2.37 2.57 -4.17
C VAL A 80 3.22 1.35 -4.49
N TYR A 81 4.43 1.27 -3.90
CA TYR A 81 5.31 0.11 -4.10
C TYR A 81 4.74 -1.17 -3.52
N LEU A 82 4.09 -1.09 -2.37
CA LEU A 82 3.41 -2.24 -1.77
C LEU A 82 2.23 -2.68 -2.61
N GLY A 83 1.45 -1.75 -3.14
CA GLY A 83 0.36 -2.04 -4.07
C GLY A 83 0.85 -2.75 -5.33
N TRP A 84 1.96 -2.28 -5.92
CA TRP A 84 2.61 -2.93 -7.04
C TRP A 84 3.10 -4.34 -6.70
N ALA A 85 3.84 -4.50 -5.58
CA ALA A 85 4.40 -5.77 -5.16
C ALA A 85 3.31 -6.80 -4.86
N ALA A 86 2.24 -6.39 -4.18
CA ALA A 86 1.10 -7.21 -3.85
C ALA A 86 0.30 -7.64 -5.09
N ALA A 87 0.05 -6.72 -6.03
CA ALA A 87 -0.61 -7.02 -7.30
C ALA A 87 0.17 -8.04 -8.12
N ARG A 88 1.48 -7.88 -8.19
CA ARG A 88 2.39 -8.82 -8.87
C ARG A 88 2.34 -10.22 -8.25
N GLN A 89 2.26 -10.33 -6.92
CA GLN A 89 2.16 -11.62 -6.23
C GLN A 89 0.85 -12.36 -6.54
N LEU A 90 -0.25 -11.62 -6.72
CA LEU A 90 -1.56 -12.18 -7.04
C LEU A 90 -1.79 -12.37 -8.54
N GLY A 91 -0.87 -11.89 -9.40
CA GLY A 91 -1.02 -11.97 -10.85
C GLY A 91 -2.12 -11.08 -11.41
N CYS A 92 -2.47 -9.99 -10.71
CA CYS A 92 -3.37 -8.96 -11.23
C CYS A 92 -2.57 -7.81 -11.87
N SER A 93 -3.28 -6.83 -12.43
CA SER A 93 -2.65 -5.69 -13.09
C SER A 93 -1.81 -4.87 -12.12
N GLU A 94 -0.50 -4.86 -12.32
CA GLU A 94 0.46 -4.13 -11.47
C GLU A 94 0.13 -2.63 -11.42
N GLN A 95 -0.32 -2.06 -12.53
CA GLN A 95 -0.71 -0.66 -12.64
C GLN A 95 -1.90 -0.31 -11.74
N LEU A 96 -2.89 -1.21 -11.64
CA LEU A 96 -4.03 -1.03 -10.75
C LEU A 96 -3.61 -1.09 -9.28
N GLY A 97 -2.68 -1.98 -8.93
CA GLY A 97 -2.08 -2.03 -7.61
C GLY A 97 -1.36 -0.74 -7.24
N MET A 98 -0.56 -0.18 -8.16
CA MET A 98 0.09 1.12 -7.97
C MET A 98 -0.92 2.25 -7.81
N MET A 99 -1.96 2.29 -8.64
CA MET A 99 -3.01 3.30 -8.58
C MET A 99 -3.77 3.24 -7.27
N LEU A 100 -4.09 2.05 -6.78
CA LEU A 100 -4.73 1.84 -5.48
C LEU A 100 -3.86 2.40 -4.33
N GLY A 101 -2.56 2.08 -4.33
CA GLY A 101 -1.61 2.66 -3.37
C GLY A 101 -1.51 4.18 -3.50
N GLY A 102 -1.57 4.71 -4.72
CA GLY A 102 -1.56 6.15 -4.99
C GLY A 102 -2.79 6.89 -4.46
N VAL A 103 -3.96 6.27 -4.53
CA VAL A 103 -5.21 6.83 -3.95
C VAL A 103 -5.08 7.02 -2.44
N LEU A 104 -4.43 6.09 -1.74
CA LEU A 104 -4.25 6.17 -0.28
C LEU A 104 -3.32 7.31 0.16
N ILE A 105 -2.44 7.78 -0.72
CA ILE A 105 -1.55 8.93 -0.45
C ILE A 105 -2.01 10.21 -1.16
N ALA A 106 -3.18 10.21 -1.77
CA ALA A 106 -3.69 11.37 -2.49
C ALA A 106 -3.83 12.57 -1.55
N PRO A 107 -3.36 13.77 -1.97
CA PRO A 107 -3.37 14.95 -1.10
C PRO A 107 -4.77 15.36 -0.66
N ASP A 108 -5.80 15.05 -1.43
CA ASP A 108 -7.17 15.34 -1.07
C ASP A 108 -7.69 14.41 0.04
N LEU A 109 -7.25 13.16 0.06
CA LEU A 109 -7.51 12.25 1.18
C LEU A 109 -6.83 12.76 2.46
N LEU A 110 -5.58 13.22 2.37
CA LEU A 110 -4.86 13.77 3.51
C LEU A 110 -5.54 15.02 4.07
N LYS A 111 -6.03 15.92 3.22
CA LYS A 111 -6.83 17.07 3.66
C LYS A 111 -8.11 16.66 4.40
N LEU A 112 -8.78 15.59 3.95
CA LEU A 112 -9.95 15.03 4.64
C LEU A 112 -9.58 14.46 6.00
N VAL A 113 -8.43 13.79 6.12
CA VAL A 113 -7.88 13.31 7.40
C VAL A 113 -7.63 14.46 8.36
N ASP A 114 -6.97 15.52 7.89
CA ASP A 114 -6.68 16.71 8.69
C ASP A 114 -7.97 17.42 9.13
N ALA A 115 -8.95 17.56 8.24
CA ALA A 115 -10.25 18.13 8.55
C ALA A 115 -11.04 17.29 9.57
N ALA A 116 -10.98 15.95 9.44
CA ALA A 116 -11.61 15.02 10.37
C ALA A 116 -10.96 15.07 11.76
N SER A 117 -9.64 15.16 11.83
CA SER A 117 -8.89 15.26 13.09
C SER A 117 -9.20 16.55 13.84
N THR A 118 -9.40 17.66 13.13
CA THR A 118 -9.76 18.96 13.72
C THR A 118 -11.21 19.01 14.19
N THR A 119 -12.11 18.25 13.56
CA THR A 119 -13.56 18.25 13.89
C THR A 119 -13.92 17.15 14.89
N GLY A 120 -12.97 16.26 15.26
CA GLY A 120 -13.22 15.11 16.14
C GLY A 120 -14.08 14.02 15.51
N ALA A 121 -14.34 14.11 14.20
CA ALA A 121 -15.08 13.11 13.44
C ALA A 121 -14.13 12.00 12.98
N SER A 122 -14.13 10.88 13.69
CA SER A 122 -13.30 9.71 13.34
C SER A 122 -13.80 8.92 12.12
N MET A 123 -14.96 9.30 11.57
CA MET A 123 -15.59 8.61 10.43
C MET A 123 -16.13 9.60 9.42
N THR A 124 -15.78 9.37 8.16
CA THR A 124 -16.39 10.10 7.04
C THR A 124 -17.28 9.14 6.25
N SER A 125 -18.38 9.67 5.70
CA SER A 125 -19.31 8.87 4.90
C SER A 125 -18.84 8.84 3.45
N VAL A 126 -18.42 7.68 2.99
CA VAL A 126 -18.10 7.44 1.57
C VAL A 126 -19.38 7.10 0.83
N TYR A 127 -19.68 7.82 -0.24
CA TYR A 127 -20.95 7.73 -1.00
C TYR A 127 -22.21 7.95 -0.16
N GLY A 128 -22.11 8.58 1.02
CA GLY A 128 -23.26 8.81 1.89
C GLY A 128 -23.83 7.57 2.59
N LEU A 129 -23.26 6.38 2.38
CA LEU A 129 -23.78 5.10 2.84
C LEU A 129 -22.84 4.32 3.77
N LEU A 130 -21.53 4.46 3.62
CA LEU A 130 -20.56 3.66 4.36
C LEU A 130 -19.71 4.53 5.27
N PRO A 131 -19.73 4.31 6.60
CA PRO A 131 -18.81 4.96 7.51
C PRO A 131 -17.40 4.40 7.28
N ALA A 132 -16.50 5.21 6.77
CA ALA A 132 -15.09 4.85 6.62
C ALA A 132 -14.24 5.57 7.68
N PRO A 133 -13.35 4.87 8.40
CA PRO A 133 -12.41 5.52 9.29
C PRO A 133 -11.43 6.36 8.47
N VAL A 134 -11.30 7.61 8.83
CA VAL A 134 -10.38 8.55 8.17
C VAL A 134 -9.09 8.60 8.98
N ASN A 135 -8.07 7.91 8.50
CA ASN A 135 -6.75 7.85 9.10
C ASN A 135 -5.67 8.21 8.07
N ASP A 136 -4.51 8.60 8.54
CA ASP A 136 -3.33 8.77 7.70
C ASP A 136 -2.76 7.39 7.32
N TYR A 137 -2.88 7.05 6.05
CA TYR A 137 -2.42 5.78 5.49
C TYR A 137 -1.07 5.87 4.77
N THR A 138 -0.40 7.01 4.78
CA THR A 138 0.86 7.24 4.05
C THR A 138 1.99 6.31 4.49
N THR A 139 2.00 5.91 5.75
CA THR A 139 3.01 5.00 6.33
C THR A 139 2.47 3.62 6.66
N THR A 140 1.19 3.35 6.40
CA THR A 140 0.56 2.08 6.78
C THR A 140 0.61 1.07 5.65
N VAL A 141 1.11 -0.11 5.96
CA VAL A 141 1.30 -1.25 5.04
C VAL A 141 0.03 -2.09 4.91
N ILE A 142 -0.67 -2.30 6.04
CA ILE A 142 -1.76 -3.27 6.16
C ILE A 142 -2.97 -2.95 5.26
N PRO A 143 -3.49 -1.72 5.19
CA PRO A 143 -4.65 -1.40 4.35
C PRO A 143 -4.41 -1.69 2.87
N VAL A 144 -3.22 -1.38 2.35
CA VAL A 144 -2.86 -1.67 0.96
C VAL A 144 -2.86 -3.17 0.71
N LEU A 145 -2.21 -3.94 1.58
CA LEU A 145 -2.09 -5.40 1.42
C LEU A 145 -3.44 -6.12 1.53
N ILE A 146 -4.40 -5.59 2.29
CA ILE A 146 -5.75 -6.13 2.37
C ILE A 146 -6.59 -5.73 1.14
N SER A 147 -6.40 -4.51 0.62
CA SER A 147 -7.16 -4.01 -0.51
C SER A 147 -6.81 -4.69 -1.83
N VAL A 148 -5.54 -5.09 -2.04
CA VAL A 148 -5.11 -5.70 -3.31
C VAL A 148 -5.77 -7.06 -3.60
N PRO A 149 -5.98 -7.99 -2.66
CA PRO A 149 -6.79 -9.20 -2.91
C PRO A 149 -8.23 -8.92 -3.32
N VAL A 150 -8.83 -7.86 -2.78
CA VAL A 150 -10.17 -7.40 -3.20
C VAL A 150 -10.11 -6.88 -4.63
N LEU A 151 -9.13 -6.04 -4.94
CA LEU A 151 -8.86 -5.55 -6.30
C LEU A 151 -8.73 -6.71 -7.30
N TRP A 152 -7.96 -7.73 -6.98
CA TRP A 152 -7.79 -8.92 -7.81
C TRP A 152 -9.13 -9.63 -8.09
N ARG A 153 -9.99 -9.77 -7.06
CA ARG A 153 -11.31 -10.39 -7.21
C ARG A 153 -12.21 -9.56 -8.13
N VAL A 154 -12.23 -8.26 -7.95
CA VAL A 154 -13.03 -7.31 -8.75
C VAL A 154 -12.53 -7.27 -10.20
N GLU A 155 -11.22 -7.21 -10.40
CA GLU A 155 -10.60 -7.25 -11.73
C GLU A 155 -10.95 -8.54 -12.48
N CYS A 156 -10.80 -9.70 -11.83
CA CYS A 156 -11.17 -10.99 -12.42
C CYS A 156 -12.65 -11.07 -12.81
N PHE A 157 -13.53 -10.47 -12.02
CA PHE A 157 -14.95 -10.40 -12.33
C PHE A 157 -15.20 -9.57 -13.60
N PHE A 158 -14.63 -8.37 -13.68
CA PHE A 158 -14.81 -7.49 -14.84
C PHE A 158 -14.16 -8.04 -16.11
N GLN A 159 -13.02 -8.72 -16.01
CA GLN A 159 -12.39 -9.40 -17.15
C GLN A 159 -13.28 -10.49 -17.77
N ARG A 160 -14.21 -11.07 -17.01
CA ARG A 160 -15.18 -12.06 -17.52
C ARG A 160 -16.41 -11.43 -18.15
N VAL A 161 -16.81 -10.26 -17.68
CA VAL A 161 -18.05 -9.57 -18.10
C VAL A 161 -17.80 -8.68 -19.31
N ILE A 162 -16.64 -8.04 -19.39
CA ILE A 162 -16.34 -7.05 -20.43
C ILE A 162 -15.72 -7.73 -21.66
N PRO A 163 -16.26 -7.44 -22.88
CA PRO A 163 -15.69 -7.99 -24.13
C PRO A 163 -14.23 -7.56 -24.34
N LYS A 164 -13.40 -8.46 -24.86
CA LYS A 164 -11.95 -8.24 -25.08
C LYS A 164 -11.63 -6.98 -25.89
N ALA A 165 -12.51 -6.55 -26.78
CA ALA A 165 -12.29 -5.37 -27.62
C ALA A 165 -12.16 -4.06 -26.84
N VAL A 166 -12.84 -3.93 -25.71
CA VAL A 166 -12.85 -2.72 -24.87
C VAL A 166 -12.27 -2.96 -23.47
N ALA A 167 -11.89 -4.20 -23.18
CA ALA A 167 -11.40 -4.61 -21.86
C ALA A 167 -10.17 -3.79 -21.39
N PHE A 168 -9.30 -3.40 -22.31
CA PHE A 168 -8.07 -2.64 -21.99
C PHE A 168 -8.34 -1.36 -21.19
N SER A 169 -9.38 -0.61 -21.52
CA SER A 169 -9.71 0.66 -20.86
C SER A 169 -10.83 0.53 -19.83
N PHE A 170 -11.84 -0.31 -20.13
CA PHE A 170 -13.02 -0.41 -19.27
C PHE A 170 -12.81 -1.27 -18.02
N VAL A 171 -11.98 -2.31 -18.08
CA VAL A 171 -11.68 -3.15 -16.90
C VAL A 171 -11.00 -2.34 -15.81
N PRO A 172 -9.87 -1.63 -16.06
CA PRO A 172 -9.22 -0.81 -15.03
C PRO A 172 -10.16 0.29 -14.49
N PHE A 173 -10.91 0.95 -15.35
CA PHE A 173 -11.85 1.98 -14.94
C PHE A 173 -12.95 1.44 -14.02
N ALA A 174 -13.64 0.37 -14.43
CA ALA A 174 -14.71 -0.25 -13.65
C ALA A 174 -14.19 -0.82 -12.32
N THR A 175 -12.99 -1.40 -12.33
CA THR A 175 -12.35 -1.95 -11.13
C THR A 175 -12.07 -0.85 -10.12
N MET A 176 -11.51 0.28 -10.55
CA MET A 176 -11.23 1.41 -9.65
C MET A 176 -12.49 2.16 -9.20
N LEU A 177 -13.55 2.14 -10.02
CA LEU A 177 -14.82 2.76 -9.64
C LEU A 177 -15.52 1.99 -8.49
N VAL A 178 -15.34 0.68 -8.43
CA VAL A 178 -15.98 -0.19 -7.40
C VAL A 178 -15.12 -0.28 -6.12
N MET A 179 -13.80 -0.08 -6.24
CA MET A 179 -12.86 -0.08 -5.10
C MET A 179 -12.93 1.21 -4.29
#